data_44c4e37f56d87232aaa3eb0f4e9fd58c
#
_entry.id   44c4e37f56d87232aaa3eb0f4e9fd58c
#
_cell.length_a   1.000
_cell.length_b   1.000
_cell.length_c   1.000
_cell.angle_alpha   90.00
_cell.angle_beta   90.00
_cell.angle_gamma   90.00
#
_symmetry.space_group_name_H-M   'P 1'
#
loop_
_entity.id
_entity.type
_entity.pdbx_description
1 polymer ?
#
loop_
_entity_poly.entity_id
_entity_poly.type
_entity_poly.pdbx_seq_one_letter_code
_entity_poly.pdbx_strand_id
1 'polypeptide(L)'
;MIQHIQPMDIEKQSFAIISQLLGDRQLDPENELVIKRVIHTSADFDYADNLVFSEHAVAKGLEALRSGCDIVTDTQMAKAGINKTILAKLGGEVHCFMSDPDVAAEAKERGITRAVVSMERAGKLPKPCIFAIGNAPTALISLHEQITAGTLHPALVIGVPVGFVNVVESKELILQSDVPHIVARGRKGGSNVAAAICNALLYQIAR
;
A
#
# COMPACT_ATOMS: atom_id res chain seq x y z
N MET A 1 -21.46 23.57 -16.69
CA MET A 1 -20.82 24.77 -16.09
C MET A 1 -19.65 24.31 -15.20
N ILE A 2 -18.48 24.96 -15.29
CA ILE A 2 -17.35 24.68 -14.40
C ILE A 2 -17.68 25.28 -13.05
N GLN A 3 -17.59 24.48 -11.97
CA GLN A 3 -17.79 24.92 -10.60
C GLN A 3 -16.48 25.47 -10.03
N HIS A 4 -16.53 26.69 -9.48
CA HIS A 4 -15.40 27.26 -8.75
C HIS A 4 -15.48 26.83 -7.28
N ILE A 5 -14.65 25.85 -6.89
CA ILE A 5 -14.61 25.27 -5.55
C ILE A 5 -13.33 25.75 -4.85
N GLN A 6 -13.41 26.06 -3.56
CA GLN A 6 -12.23 26.39 -2.77
C GLN A 6 -11.30 25.17 -2.66
N PRO A 7 -9.97 25.34 -2.75
CA PRO A 7 -9.01 24.22 -2.73
C PRO A 7 -9.18 23.26 -1.54
N MET A 8 -9.54 23.78 -0.37
CA MET A 8 -9.76 22.96 0.84
C MET A 8 -11.02 22.11 0.79
N ASP A 9 -11.98 22.43 -0.08
CA ASP A 9 -13.26 21.72 -0.21
C ASP A 9 -13.27 20.71 -1.35
N ILE A 10 -12.27 20.74 -2.25
CA ILE A 10 -12.21 19.84 -3.42
C ILE A 10 -12.22 18.37 -3.00
N GLU A 11 -11.41 17.98 -2.03
CA GLU A 11 -11.35 16.60 -1.54
C GLU A 11 -12.68 16.17 -0.91
N LYS A 12 -13.24 17.03 -0.04
CA LYS A 12 -14.52 16.77 0.63
C LYS A 12 -15.66 16.60 -0.38
N GLN A 13 -15.70 17.46 -1.40
CA GLN A 13 -16.70 17.36 -2.45
C GLN A 13 -16.49 16.10 -3.31
N SER A 14 -15.24 15.75 -3.62
CA SER A 14 -14.95 14.50 -4.33
C SER A 14 -15.43 13.29 -3.56
N PHE A 15 -15.23 13.23 -2.25
CA PHE A 15 -15.71 12.14 -1.41
C PHE A 15 -17.24 12.09 -1.32
N ALA A 16 -17.92 13.25 -1.31
CA ALA A 16 -19.39 13.33 -1.37
C ALA A 16 -19.93 12.77 -2.69
N ILE A 17 -19.31 13.14 -3.82
CA ILE A 17 -19.64 12.60 -5.15
C ILE A 17 -19.40 11.09 -5.21
N ILE A 18 -18.25 10.61 -4.70
CA ILE A 18 -17.95 9.17 -4.65
C ILE A 18 -19.03 8.44 -3.83
N SER A 19 -19.43 8.97 -2.66
CA SER A 19 -20.48 8.39 -1.84
C SER A 19 -21.81 8.32 -2.59
N GLN A 20 -22.17 9.38 -3.31
CA GLN A 20 -23.39 9.40 -4.12
C GLN A 20 -23.35 8.37 -5.27
N LEU A 21 -22.20 8.23 -5.93
CA LEU A 21 -22.03 7.28 -7.04
C LEU A 21 -21.93 5.82 -6.57
N LEU A 22 -21.50 5.58 -5.35
CA LEU A 22 -21.55 4.25 -4.71
C LEU A 22 -23.00 3.80 -4.46
N GLY A 23 -23.94 4.75 -4.32
CA GLY A 23 -25.36 4.44 -4.11
C GLY A 23 -25.60 3.66 -2.81
N ASP A 24 -26.35 2.57 -2.90
CA ASP A 24 -26.75 1.74 -1.76
C ASP A 24 -25.67 0.73 -1.32
N ARG A 25 -24.46 0.77 -1.90
CA ARG A 25 -23.37 -0.11 -1.50
C ARG A 25 -22.96 0.17 -0.05
N GLN A 26 -23.07 -0.86 0.78
CA GLN A 26 -22.63 -0.81 2.17
C GLN A 26 -21.14 -1.12 2.23
N LEU A 27 -20.32 -0.11 2.51
CA LEU A 27 -18.91 -0.31 2.81
C LEU A 27 -18.75 -0.57 4.31
N ASP A 28 -17.78 -1.42 4.67
CA ASP A 28 -17.38 -1.57 6.06
C ASP A 28 -16.87 -0.21 6.60
N PRO A 29 -17.44 0.33 7.70
CA PRO A 29 -17.05 1.62 8.25
C PRO A 29 -15.56 1.73 8.59
N GLU A 30 -14.91 0.62 8.98
CA GLU A 30 -13.47 0.58 9.26
C GLU A 30 -12.64 0.85 8.00
N ASN A 31 -13.10 0.37 6.84
CA ASN A 31 -12.37 0.36 5.58
C ASN A 31 -12.78 1.48 4.62
N GLU A 32 -13.93 2.11 4.86
CA GLU A 32 -14.59 3.05 3.95
C GLU A 32 -13.67 4.18 3.46
N LEU A 33 -12.92 4.80 4.38
CA LEU A 33 -12.03 5.93 4.04
C LEU A 33 -10.87 5.51 3.13
N VAL A 34 -10.36 4.29 3.31
CA VAL A 34 -9.32 3.73 2.43
C VAL A 34 -9.89 3.45 1.06
N ILE A 35 -11.05 2.79 0.98
CA ILE A 35 -11.72 2.48 -0.29
C ILE A 35 -12.02 3.77 -1.07
N LYS A 36 -12.64 4.77 -0.43
CA LYS A 36 -12.95 6.06 -1.07
C LYS A 36 -11.71 6.79 -1.54
N ARG A 37 -10.60 6.71 -0.81
CA ARG A 37 -9.31 7.30 -1.22
C ARG A 37 -8.74 6.63 -2.46
N VAL A 38 -8.85 5.32 -2.57
CA VAL A 38 -8.42 4.57 -3.76
C VAL A 38 -9.31 4.90 -4.96
N ILE A 39 -10.63 4.96 -4.78
CA ILE A 39 -11.55 5.40 -5.83
C ILE A 39 -11.23 6.84 -6.27
N HIS A 40 -10.98 7.76 -5.32
CA HIS A 40 -10.61 9.14 -5.64
C HIS A 40 -9.35 9.22 -6.51
N THR A 41 -8.34 8.39 -6.21
CA THR A 41 -7.06 8.39 -6.96
C THR A 41 -7.17 7.77 -8.35
N SER A 42 -8.06 6.80 -8.53
CA SER A 42 -8.16 5.98 -9.75
C SER A 42 -9.37 6.28 -10.62
N ALA A 43 -10.40 6.92 -10.07
CA ALA A 43 -11.76 7.03 -10.60
C ALA A 43 -12.40 5.66 -10.94
N ASP A 44 -11.93 4.58 -10.30
CA ASP A 44 -12.34 3.20 -10.55
C ASP A 44 -13.13 2.65 -9.36
N PHE A 45 -14.43 2.42 -9.56
CA PHE A 45 -15.36 1.96 -8.54
C PHE A 45 -15.25 0.47 -8.23
N ASP A 46 -14.58 -0.32 -9.08
CA ASP A 46 -14.34 -1.75 -8.81
C ASP A 46 -13.53 -1.98 -7.52
N TYR A 47 -12.79 -0.96 -7.06
CA TYR A 47 -12.07 -1.04 -5.79
C TYR A 47 -12.99 -1.14 -4.57
N ALA A 48 -14.27 -0.79 -4.69
CA ALA A 48 -15.25 -1.03 -3.63
C ALA A 48 -15.50 -2.53 -3.39
N ASP A 49 -15.34 -3.35 -4.42
CA ASP A 49 -15.56 -4.79 -4.38
C ASP A 49 -14.25 -5.60 -4.31
N ASN A 50 -13.16 -5.04 -4.87
CA ASN A 50 -11.90 -5.75 -5.07
C ASN A 50 -10.85 -5.50 -3.98
N LEU A 51 -11.00 -4.46 -3.15
CA LEU A 51 -10.13 -4.28 -2.00
C LEU A 51 -10.54 -5.23 -0.88
N VAL A 52 -9.61 -6.12 -0.53
CA VAL A 52 -9.77 -7.11 0.55
C VAL A 52 -8.89 -6.70 1.72
N PHE A 53 -9.46 -6.71 2.90
CA PHE A 53 -8.82 -6.35 4.16
C PHE A 53 -8.77 -7.56 5.08
N SER A 54 -7.64 -7.84 5.71
CA SER A 54 -7.62 -8.75 6.85
C SER A 54 -8.32 -8.12 8.05
N GLU A 55 -8.65 -8.93 9.04
CA GLU A 55 -9.33 -8.46 10.25
C GLU A 55 -8.55 -7.31 10.92
N HIS A 56 -9.23 -6.17 11.09
CA HIS A 56 -8.69 -4.93 11.66
C HIS A 56 -7.42 -4.39 10.95
N ALA A 57 -7.27 -4.62 9.64
CA ALA A 57 -6.08 -4.18 8.90
C ALA A 57 -5.85 -2.67 8.99
N VAL A 58 -6.91 -1.87 8.88
CA VAL A 58 -6.83 -0.41 8.99
C VAL A 58 -6.41 0.00 10.39
N ALA A 59 -7.05 -0.53 11.43
CA ALA A 59 -6.72 -0.22 12.82
C ALA A 59 -5.26 -0.57 13.14
N LYS A 60 -4.79 -1.76 12.72
CA LYS A 60 -3.40 -2.21 12.90
C LYS A 60 -2.41 -1.31 12.15
N GLY A 61 -2.75 -0.89 10.94
CA GLY A 61 -1.94 0.05 10.16
C GLY A 61 -1.83 1.43 10.83
N LEU A 62 -2.94 1.94 11.38
CA LEU A 62 -2.96 3.21 12.13
C LEU A 62 -2.12 3.12 13.42
N GLU A 63 -2.19 2.02 14.15
CA GLU A 63 -1.39 1.77 15.35
C GLU A 63 0.10 1.72 15.03
N ALA A 64 0.48 0.97 13.99
CA ALA A 64 1.87 0.90 13.52
C ALA A 64 2.43 2.28 13.16
N LEU A 65 1.66 3.09 12.41
CA LEU A 65 2.07 4.45 12.05
C LEU A 65 2.23 5.35 13.29
N ARG A 66 1.30 5.28 14.25
CA ARG A 66 1.42 6.04 15.52
C ARG A 66 2.63 5.62 16.35
N SER A 67 3.05 4.36 16.21
CA SER A 67 4.25 3.81 16.86
C SER A 67 5.55 4.11 16.12
N GLY A 68 5.51 4.89 15.03
CA GLY A 68 6.70 5.34 14.30
C GLY A 68 7.28 4.31 13.34
N CYS A 69 6.47 3.39 12.80
CA CYS A 69 6.91 2.44 11.79
C CYS A 69 7.35 3.12 10.49
N ASP A 70 8.21 2.45 9.75
CA ASP A 70 8.64 2.89 8.43
C ASP A 70 7.71 2.32 7.34
N ILE A 71 7.73 2.94 6.15
CA ILE A 71 7.03 2.42 4.97
C ILE A 71 8.07 2.01 3.93
N VAL A 72 7.97 0.79 3.40
CA VAL A 72 8.81 0.28 2.32
C VAL A 72 7.98 0.17 1.04
N THR A 73 8.49 0.71 -0.07
CA THR A 73 7.83 0.66 -1.37
C THR A 73 8.70 -0.07 -2.40
N ASP A 74 8.05 -0.68 -3.38
CA ASP A 74 8.71 -1.33 -4.51
C ASP A 74 8.94 -0.41 -5.72
N THR A 75 8.53 0.86 -5.62
CA THR A 75 8.75 1.86 -6.67
C THR A 75 9.05 3.24 -6.10
N GLN A 76 9.89 4.00 -6.81
CA GLN A 76 10.14 5.41 -6.48
C GLN A 76 8.86 6.26 -6.67
N MET A 77 7.95 5.87 -7.56
CA MET A 77 6.66 6.55 -7.75
C MET A 77 5.79 6.44 -6.49
N ALA A 78 5.65 5.26 -5.91
CA ALA A 78 4.92 5.09 -4.65
C ALA A 78 5.58 5.89 -3.52
N LYS A 79 6.92 5.79 -3.38
CA LYS A 79 7.70 6.59 -2.42
C LYS A 79 7.47 8.10 -2.59
N ALA A 80 7.41 8.58 -3.84
CA ALA A 80 7.16 10.00 -4.12
C ALA A 80 5.74 10.43 -3.75
N GLY A 81 4.76 9.55 -3.94
CA GLY A 81 3.33 9.83 -3.69
C GLY A 81 2.91 9.83 -2.22
N ILE A 82 3.70 9.21 -1.33
CA ILE A 82 3.39 9.14 0.11
C ILE A 82 3.71 10.46 0.80
N ASN A 83 2.84 10.91 1.71
CA ASN A 83 3.02 12.14 2.49
C ASN A 83 4.10 11.95 3.57
N LYS A 84 5.35 12.25 3.18
CA LYS A 84 6.53 12.13 4.06
C LYS A 84 6.49 13.10 5.23
N THR A 85 5.85 14.26 5.08
CA THR A 85 5.77 15.26 6.15
C THR A 85 4.95 14.74 7.33
N ILE A 86 3.82 14.08 7.06
CA ILE A 86 3.01 13.50 8.13
C ILE A 86 3.74 12.29 8.73
N LEU A 87 4.28 11.41 7.89
CA LEU A 87 4.99 10.22 8.36
C LEU A 87 6.19 10.58 9.25
N ALA A 88 7.00 11.58 8.86
CA ALA A 88 8.13 12.05 9.65
C ALA A 88 7.75 12.62 11.02
N LYS A 89 6.57 13.28 11.14
CA LYS A 89 6.04 13.74 12.43
C LYS A 89 5.70 12.58 13.37
N LEU A 90 5.40 11.41 12.81
CA LEU A 90 5.16 10.17 13.56
C LEU A 90 6.45 9.39 13.85
N GLY A 91 7.60 9.85 13.35
CA GLY A 91 8.90 9.21 13.54
C GLY A 91 9.25 8.15 12.50
N GLY A 92 8.45 7.98 11.45
CA GLY A 92 8.69 7.02 10.36
C GLY A 92 9.34 7.65 9.12
N GLU A 93 9.90 6.80 8.27
CA GLU A 93 10.50 7.16 6.98
C GLU A 93 9.94 6.28 5.85
N VAL A 94 10.07 6.76 4.60
CA VAL A 94 9.72 5.95 3.41
C VAL A 94 11.00 5.47 2.73
N HIS A 95 11.14 4.14 2.62
CA HIS A 95 12.25 3.48 1.94
C HIS A 95 11.85 2.94 0.57
N CYS A 96 12.77 2.98 -0.39
CA CYS A 96 12.67 2.30 -1.67
C CYS A 96 14.09 1.99 -2.17
N PHE A 97 14.47 0.73 -2.14
CA PHE A 97 15.82 0.28 -2.48
C PHE A 97 16.00 -0.07 -3.96
N MET A 98 14.94 0.04 -4.77
CA MET A 98 14.91 -0.39 -6.17
C MET A 98 15.92 0.32 -7.09
N SER A 99 16.37 1.52 -6.72
CA SER A 99 17.32 2.31 -7.49
C SER A 99 18.74 2.25 -6.94
N ASP A 100 18.97 1.50 -5.86
CA ASP A 100 20.28 1.40 -5.22
C ASP A 100 21.23 0.58 -6.11
N PRO A 101 22.45 1.08 -6.42
CA PRO A 101 23.38 0.40 -7.31
C PRO A 101 23.80 -0.99 -6.82
N ASP A 102 23.97 -1.16 -5.51
CA ASP A 102 24.33 -2.43 -4.88
C ASP A 102 23.19 -3.45 -4.96
N VAL A 103 21.93 -3.02 -4.83
CA VAL A 103 20.73 -3.88 -5.08
C VAL A 103 20.71 -4.37 -6.53
N ALA A 104 21.03 -3.49 -7.48
CA ALA A 104 21.10 -3.87 -8.89
C ALA A 104 22.23 -4.87 -9.17
N ALA A 105 23.39 -4.68 -8.54
CA ALA A 105 24.56 -5.58 -8.66
C ALA A 105 24.24 -6.97 -8.06
N GLU A 106 23.72 -7.01 -6.83
CA GLU A 106 23.34 -8.24 -6.15
C GLU A 106 22.25 -9.02 -6.91
N ALA A 107 21.22 -8.33 -7.40
CA ALA A 107 20.17 -8.95 -8.19
C ALA A 107 20.73 -9.63 -9.46
N LYS A 108 21.67 -8.96 -10.14
CA LYS A 108 22.33 -9.50 -11.33
C LYS A 108 23.21 -10.73 -10.99
N GLU A 109 23.99 -10.64 -9.93
CA GLU A 109 24.87 -11.75 -9.48
C GLU A 109 24.06 -12.98 -9.09
N ARG A 110 22.96 -12.80 -8.37
CA ARG A 110 22.09 -13.88 -7.89
C ARG A 110 21.07 -14.36 -8.96
N GLY A 111 20.95 -13.69 -10.11
CA GLY A 111 19.97 -14.05 -11.15
C GLY A 111 18.51 -13.87 -10.71
N ILE A 112 18.24 -12.91 -9.80
CA ILE A 112 16.91 -12.61 -9.25
C ILE A 112 16.50 -11.16 -9.54
N THR A 113 15.25 -10.80 -9.22
CA THR A 113 14.80 -9.42 -9.45
C THR A 113 15.29 -8.48 -8.35
N ARG A 114 15.49 -7.20 -8.71
CA ARG A 114 15.79 -6.15 -7.72
C ARG A 114 14.72 -6.04 -6.63
N ALA A 115 13.47 -6.39 -6.96
CA ALA A 115 12.38 -6.36 -6.00
C ALA A 115 12.60 -7.39 -4.88
N VAL A 116 13.07 -8.60 -5.19
CA VAL A 116 13.42 -9.62 -4.19
C VAL A 116 14.51 -9.09 -3.26
N VAL A 117 15.64 -8.64 -3.80
CA VAL A 117 16.76 -8.09 -3.00
C VAL A 117 16.29 -6.91 -2.15
N SER A 118 15.44 -6.04 -2.70
CA SER A 118 14.88 -4.90 -1.97
C SER A 118 14.06 -5.33 -0.74
N MET A 119 13.24 -6.38 -0.88
CA MET A 119 12.42 -6.89 0.24
C MET A 119 13.28 -7.61 1.28
N GLU A 120 14.29 -8.37 0.87
CA GLU A 120 15.27 -8.98 1.79
C GLU A 120 16.06 -7.92 2.58
N ARG A 121 16.44 -6.82 1.93
CA ARG A 121 17.06 -5.67 2.59
C ARG A 121 16.12 -5.01 3.58
N ALA A 122 14.87 -4.79 3.17
CA ALA A 122 13.87 -4.18 4.02
C ALA A 122 13.56 -5.01 5.27
N GLY A 123 13.61 -6.34 5.18
CA GLY A 123 13.46 -7.24 6.32
C GLY A 123 14.55 -7.09 7.40
N LYS A 124 15.65 -6.40 7.09
CA LYS A 124 16.75 -6.13 8.03
C LYS A 124 16.66 -4.73 8.68
N LEU A 125 15.64 -3.94 8.34
CA LEU A 125 15.42 -2.63 8.97
C LEU A 125 15.11 -2.81 10.46
N PRO A 126 15.59 -1.90 11.32
CA PRO A 126 15.45 -2.04 12.77
C PRO A 126 14.03 -1.77 13.28
N LYS A 127 13.23 -1.05 12.49
CA LYS A 127 11.83 -0.71 12.83
C LYS A 127 10.85 -1.64 12.15
N PRO A 128 9.67 -1.86 12.76
CA PRO A 128 8.55 -2.47 12.05
C PRO A 128 8.22 -1.70 10.78
N CYS A 129 7.81 -2.40 9.72
CA CYS A 129 7.54 -1.79 8.43
C CYS A 129 6.13 -2.11 7.93
N ILE A 130 5.52 -1.12 7.27
CA ILE A 130 4.41 -1.31 6.34
C ILE A 130 5.03 -1.49 4.94
N PHE A 131 4.71 -2.59 4.27
CA PHE A 131 5.16 -2.84 2.90
C PHE A 131 4.08 -2.44 1.91
N ALA A 132 4.35 -1.45 1.07
CA ALA A 132 3.41 -0.91 0.08
C ALA A 132 3.87 -1.25 -1.34
N ILE A 133 3.37 -2.38 -1.85
CA ILE A 133 3.77 -2.99 -3.11
C ILE A 133 2.75 -2.67 -4.19
N GLY A 134 3.16 -1.84 -5.16
CA GLY A 134 2.29 -1.33 -6.23
C GLY A 134 2.66 -1.79 -7.64
N ASN A 135 3.79 -2.50 -7.82
CA ASN A 135 4.25 -2.86 -9.15
C ASN A 135 4.80 -4.29 -9.26
N ALA A 136 5.63 -4.75 -8.33
CA ALA A 136 6.40 -5.97 -8.49
C ALA A 136 5.74 -7.18 -7.80
N PRO A 137 5.14 -8.15 -8.55
CA PRO A 137 4.65 -9.40 -7.96
C PRO A 137 5.75 -10.18 -7.22
N THR A 138 6.98 -10.13 -7.71
CA THR A 138 8.13 -10.78 -7.07
C THR A 138 8.46 -10.19 -5.70
N ALA A 139 8.10 -8.94 -5.42
CA ALA A 139 8.18 -8.38 -4.08
C ALA A 139 7.20 -9.09 -3.13
N LEU A 140 5.94 -9.28 -3.53
CA LEU A 140 4.95 -9.99 -2.71
C LEU A 140 5.34 -11.45 -2.47
N ILE A 141 5.87 -12.13 -3.49
CA ILE A 141 6.36 -13.52 -3.36
C ILE A 141 7.49 -13.57 -2.33
N SER A 142 8.49 -12.69 -2.43
CA SER A 142 9.59 -12.61 -1.46
C SER A 142 9.12 -12.29 -0.04
N LEU A 143 8.15 -11.38 0.12
CA LEU A 143 7.54 -11.10 1.42
C LEU A 143 6.85 -12.34 1.99
N HIS A 144 6.05 -13.04 1.17
CA HIS A 144 5.36 -14.26 1.59
C HIS A 144 6.34 -15.35 2.04
N GLU A 145 7.44 -15.56 1.29
CA GLU A 145 8.48 -16.52 1.65
C GLU A 145 9.12 -16.18 3.01
N GLN A 146 9.48 -14.90 3.23
CA GLN A 146 10.07 -14.46 4.50
C GLN A 146 9.09 -14.55 5.68
N ILE A 147 7.80 -14.24 5.45
CA ILE A 147 6.72 -14.37 6.45
C ILE A 147 6.55 -15.83 6.83
N THR A 148 6.45 -16.73 5.83
CA THR A 148 6.29 -18.17 6.04
C THR A 148 7.49 -18.78 6.75
N ALA A 149 8.70 -18.30 6.46
CA ALA A 149 9.92 -18.72 7.16
C ALA A 149 10.04 -18.13 8.58
N GLY A 150 9.13 -17.25 9.00
CA GLY A 150 9.17 -16.58 10.31
C GLY A 150 10.32 -15.58 10.47
N THR A 151 10.93 -15.15 9.37
CA THR A 151 12.06 -14.18 9.37
C THR A 151 11.60 -12.73 9.21
N LEU A 152 10.34 -12.51 8.82
CA LEU A 152 9.75 -11.18 8.65
C LEU A 152 8.37 -11.13 9.29
N HIS A 153 8.14 -10.07 10.09
CA HIS A 153 6.85 -9.76 10.73
C HIS A 153 6.41 -8.35 10.33
N PRO A 154 5.78 -8.17 9.16
CA PRO A 154 5.33 -6.86 8.70
C PRO A 154 4.20 -6.34 9.59
N ALA A 155 4.22 -5.03 9.85
CA ALA A 155 3.11 -4.37 10.56
C ALA A 155 1.83 -4.34 9.69
N LEU A 156 1.99 -4.22 8.36
CA LEU A 156 0.93 -4.30 7.36
C LEU A 156 1.55 -4.58 5.99
N VAL A 157 0.89 -5.42 5.17
CA VAL A 157 1.21 -5.58 3.75
C VAL A 157 0.11 -4.96 2.89
N ILE A 158 0.44 -3.94 2.11
CA ILE A 158 -0.42 -3.35 1.08
C ILE A 158 -0.01 -3.99 -0.24
N GLY A 159 -0.77 -5.01 -0.69
CA GLY A 159 -0.47 -5.82 -1.86
C GLY A 159 -1.35 -5.40 -3.06
N VAL A 160 -0.93 -4.38 -3.78
CA VAL A 160 -1.69 -3.82 -4.90
C VAL A 160 -0.88 -3.69 -6.20
N PRO A 161 -0.01 -4.65 -6.57
CA PRO A 161 0.67 -4.56 -7.85
C PRO A 161 -0.32 -4.63 -9.00
N VAL A 162 -0.06 -3.87 -10.08
CA VAL A 162 -0.81 -3.92 -11.33
C VAL A 162 -0.08 -4.79 -12.33
N GLY A 163 -0.80 -5.56 -13.15
CA GLY A 163 -0.18 -6.29 -14.27
C GLY A 163 -0.81 -7.63 -14.59
N PHE A 164 -0.04 -8.48 -15.30
CA PHE A 164 -0.57 -9.69 -15.92
C PHE A 164 0.18 -10.98 -15.54
N VAL A 165 1.50 -10.91 -15.31
CA VAL A 165 2.33 -12.09 -15.02
C VAL A 165 2.51 -12.22 -13.50
N ASN A 166 2.04 -13.30 -12.93
CA ASN A 166 2.11 -13.64 -11.49
C ASN A 166 1.47 -12.60 -10.56
N VAL A 167 0.68 -11.65 -11.10
CA VAL A 167 0.06 -10.58 -10.29
C VAL A 167 -1.03 -11.14 -9.39
N VAL A 168 -1.94 -11.93 -9.95
CA VAL A 168 -3.05 -12.53 -9.21
C VAL A 168 -2.50 -13.52 -8.18
N GLU A 169 -1.62 -14.40 -8.63
CA GLU A 169 -1.02 -15.46 -7.81
C GLU A 169 -0.27 -14.87 -6.60
N SER A 170 0.55 -13.84 -6.82
CA SER A 170 1.28 -13.20 -5.73
C SER A 170 0.38 -12.52 -4.69
N LYS A 171 -0.75 -11.97 -5.10
CA LYS A 171 -1.74 -11.39 -4.21
C LYS A 171 -2.47 -12.45 -3.39
N GLU A 172 -2.84 -13.58 -4.02
CA GLU A 172 -3.49 -14.70 -3.31
C GLU A 172 -2.57 -15.29 -2.24
N LEU A 173 -1.25 -15.31 -2.43
CA LEU A 173 -0.28 -15.70 -1.39
C LEU A 173 -0.38 -14.79 -0.16
N ILE A 174 -0.49 -13.49 -0.34
CA ILE A 174 -0.63 -12.54 0.79
C ILE A 174 -2.00 -12.68 1.46
N LEU A 175 -3.07 -12.90 0.68
CA LEU A 175 -4.41 -13.11 1.24
C LEU A 175 -4.51 -14.36 2.12
N GLN A 176 -3.63 -15.35 1.93
CA GLN A 176 -3.54 -16.58 2.72
C GLN A 176 -2.60 -16.45 3.93
N SER A 177 -1.91 -15.32 4.08
CA SER A 177 -0.96 -15.09 5.18
C SER A 177 -1.67 -14.62 6.45
N ASP A 178 -1.13 -14.97 7.61
CA ASP A 178 -1.66 -14.56 8.92
C ASP A 178 -1.22 -13.14 9.34
N VAL A 179 -0.67 -12.35 8.41
CA VAL A 179 -0.24 -10.97 8.68
C VAL A 179 -1.32 -9.96 8.30
N PRO A 180 -1.36 -8.77 8.94
CA PRO A 180 -2.26 -7.71 8.51
C PRO A 180 -2.04 -7.35 7.05
N HIS A 181 -3.12 -7.28 6.26
CA HIS A 181 -2.98 -6.96 4.84
C HIS A 181 -4.18 -6.19 4.26
N ILE A 182 -3.89 -5.39 3.22
CA ILE A 182 -4.86 -4.73 2.33
C ILE A 182 -4.44 -5.09 0.90
N VAL A 183 -5.28 -5.83 0.18
CA VAL A 183 -4.94 -6.37 -1.15
C VAL A 183 -6.01 -5.99 -2.17
N ALA A 184 -5.59 -5.48 -3.32
CA ALA A 184 -6.50 -5.31 -4.46
C ALA A 184 -6.55 -6.62 -5.25
N ARG A 185 -7.59 -7.44 -5.05
CA ARG A 185 -7.74 -8.72 -5.75
C ARG A 185 -7.83 -8.53 -7.27
N GLY A 186 -7.31 -9.48 -8.01
CA GLY A 186 -7.25 -9.41 -9.47
C GLY A 186 -6.06 -8.62 -10.01
N ARG A 187 -6.18 -8.06 -11.21
CA ARG A 187 -5.07 -7.46 -11.97
C ARG A 187 -4.87 -5.97 -11.74
N LYS A 188 -5.89 -5.28 -11.21
CA LYS A 188 -5.86 -3.83 -10.96
C LYS A 188 -4.98 -3.50 -9.76
N GLY A 189 -4.40 -2.31 -9.79
CA GLY A 189 -3.50 -1.79 -8.76
C GLY A 189 -2.65 -0.66 -9.29
N GLY A 190 -1.46 -0.49 -8.70
CA GLY A 190 -0.47 0.48 -9.15
C GLY A 190 0.20 1.21 -8.00
N SER A 191 1.33 1.86 -8.30
CA SER A 191 2.07 2.68 -7.34
C SER A 191 1.24 3.83 -6.76
N ASN A 192 0.32 4.40 -7.56
CA ASN A 192 -0.63 5.42 -7.13
C ASN A 192 -1.64 4.85 -6.11
N VAL A 193 -2.11 3.63 -6.32
CA VAL A 193 -3.02 2.93 -5.40
C VAL A 193 -2.31 2.63 -4.08
N ALA A 194 -1.07 2.11 -4.12
CA ALA A 194 -0.25 1.86 -2.95
C ALA A 194 -0.04 3.14 -2.13
N ALA A 195 0.36 4.24 -2.78
CA ALA A 195 0.52 5.53 -2.12
C ALA A 195 -0.80 6.08 -1.57
N ALA A 196 -1.92 5.91 -2.29
CA ALA A 196 -3.24 6.35 -1.84
C ALA A 196 -3.68 5.64 -0.56
N ILE A 197 -3.45 4.33 -0.44
CA ILE A 197 -3.76 3.57 0.78
C ILE A 197 -2.90 4.07 1.95
N CYS A 198 -1.59 4.24 1.76
CA CYS A 198 -0.71 4.81 2.78
C CYS A 198 -1.19 6.21 3.23
N ASN A 199 -1.53 7.07 2.28
CA ASN A 199 -2.04 8.42 2.58
C ASN A 199 -3.41 8.40 3.26
N ALA A 200 -4.29 7.43 2.92
CA ALA A 200 -5.56 7.26 3.60
C ALA A 200 -5.37 6.98 5.11
N LEU A 201 -4.38 6.17 5.47
CA LEU A 201 -4.02 5.90 6.86
C LEU A 201 -3.40 7.14 7.53
N LEU A 202 -2.42 7.78 6.87
CA LEU A 202 -1.73 8.96 7.40
C LEU A 202 -2.69 10.14 7.65
N TYR A 203 -3.64 10.39 6.75
CA TYR A 203 -4.59 11.50 6.88
C TYR A 203 -5.64 11.26 7.98
N GLN A 204 -5.95 10.01 8.32
CA GLN A 204 -6.80 9.69 9.48
C GLN A 204 -6.13 10.02 10.82
N ILE A 205 -4.78 9.98 10.88
CA ILE A 205 -4.02 10.34 12.08
C ILE A 205 -3.84 11.85 12.19
N ALA A 206 -3.69 12.55 11.06
CA ALA A 206 -3.38 13.98 11.01
C ALA A 206 -4.61 14.88 11.15
N ARG A 207 -5.82 14.32 11.09
CA ARG A 207 -7.10 15.02 11.30
C ARG A 207 -7.50 14.99 12.75
#